data_da10a3f70a7a223c502e13c8460801a7
#
_entry.id   da10a3f70a7a223c502e13c8460801a7
#
_cell.length_a   1.000
_cell.length_b   1.000
_cell.length_c   1.000
_cell.angle_alpha   90.00
_cell.angle_beta   90.00
_cell.angle_gamma   90.00
#
_symmetry.space_group_name_H-M   'P 1'
#
loop_
_entity.id
_entity.type
_entity.pdbx_description
1 polymer ?
#
loop_
_entity_poly.entity_id
_entity_poly.type
_entity_poly.pdbx_seq_one_letter_code
_entity_poly.pdbx_strand_id
1 'polypeptide(L)'
;MRIGLTGGIGSGKSTVAQLLAAHGAAIFDTDAIAREVSSPGGAAIEPLREAFGTAFIDATGALDRSAMRGLAFSDATVKRRLEAILHPLIGAEVERRAGASRAAVHVFDVPLLIESGRWRARVDRVLVVDCGETTQVDRVVARSGWSADAVHAVLAQQATRQARRASADAVLYNEAIDLAELARQVAVLWAHWSPGAGASVWNNAAQPPDLAP
;
A
#
# COMPACT_ATOMS: atom_id res chain seq x y z
N MET A 1 14.64 4.64 7.10
CA MET A 1 14.23 3.30 6.63
C MET A 1 12.99 3.41 5.75
N ARG A 2 12.91 2.66 4.68
CA ARG A 2 11.83 2.67 3.68
C ARG A 2 11.09 1.32 3.71
N ILE A 3 9.80 1.32 4.00
CA ILE A 3 8.95 0.12 4.07
C ILE A 3 7.92 0.18 2.95
N GLY A 4 7.87 -0.86 2.12
CA GLY A 4 6.76 -1.09 1.19
C GLY A 4 5.64 -1.84 1.91
N LEU A 5 4.48 -1.22 2.06
CA LEU A 5 3.31 -1.84 2.65
C LEU A 5 2.37 -2.31 1.55
N THR A 6 2.01 -3.58 1.58
CA THR A 6 1.07 -4.17 0.62
C THR A 6 0.16 -5.20 1.28
N GLY A 7 -0.83 -5.67 0.56
CA GLY A 7 -1.80 -6.66 1.03
C GLY A 7 -2.99 -6.76 0.08
N GLY A 8 -3.66 -7.89 0.07
CA GLY A 8 -4.86 -8.08 -0.74
C GLY A 8 -6.01 -7.16 -0.35
N ILE A 9 -6.96 -6.96 -1.27
CA ILE A 9 -8.19 -6.23 -0.96
C ILE A 9 -8.83 -6.82 0.33
N GLY A 10 -9.29 -5.98 1.23
CA GLY A 10 -9.91 -6.43 2.50
C GLY A 10 -8.96 -6.96 3.57
N SER A 11 -7.63 -6.99 3.35
CA SER A 11 -6.67 -7.51 4.34
C SER A 11 -6.51 -6.65 5.60
N GLY A 12 -6.91 -5.37 5.55
CA GLY A 12 -6.71 -4.42 6.66
C GLY A 12 -5.45 -3.56 6.53
N LYS A 13 -4.86 -3.49 5.33
CA LYS A 13 -3.67 -2.69 5.02
C LYS A 13 -3.77 -1.23 5.51
N SER A 14 -4.91 -0.56 5.28
CA SER A 14 -5.11 0.84 5.70
C SER A 14 -5.09 1.00 7.22
N THR A 15 -5.60 0.02 7.97
CA THR A 15 -5.53 0.01 9.44
C THR A 15 -4.07 -0.10 9.90
N VAL A 16 -3.30 -0.99 9.29
CA VAL A 16 -1.86 -1.12 9.59
C VAL A 16 -1.11 0.15 9.24
N ALA A 17 -1.43 0.82 8.11
CA ALA A 17 -0.83 2.12 7.77
C ALA A 17 -1.10 3.18 8.84
N GLN A 18 -2.33 3.26 9.35
CA GLN A 18 -2.70 4.18 10.44
C GLN A 18 -1.96 3.85 11.75
N LEU A 19 -1.83 2.58 12.10
CA LEU A 19 -1.08 2.16 13.28
C LEU A 19 0.41 2.51 13.15
N LEU A 20 1.03 2.31 11.99
CA LEU A 20 2.41 2.71 11.74
C LEU A 20 2.56 4.25 11.80
N ALA A 21 1.59 5.01 11.29
CA ALA A 21 1.58 6.48 11.43
C ALA A 21 1.52 6.92 12.90
N ALA A 22 0.72 6.24 13.73
CA ALA A 22 0.64 6.52 15.16
C ALA A 22 1.98 6.28 15.89
N HIS A 23 2.83 5.40 15.37
CA HIS A 23 4.20 5.19 15.85
C HIS A 23 5.21 6.20 15.28
N GLY A 24 4.80 7.15 14.41
CA GLY A 24 5.66 8.19 13.85
C GLY A 24 6.20 7.91 12.44
N ALA A 25 5.67 6.92 11.75
CA ALA A 25 5.98 6.73 10.33
C ALA A 25 5.33 7.81 9.45
N ALA A 26 6.04 8.28 8.42
CA ALA A 26 5.42 9.02 7.34
C ALA A 26 4.82 8.06 6.32
N ILE A 27 3.53 8.19 6.05
CA ILE A 27 2.79 7.33 5.12
C ILE A 27 2.64 8.01 3.76
N PHE A 28 3.00 7.30 2.69
CA PHE A 28 2.87 7.74 1.30
C PHE A 28 1.93 6.79 0.57
N ASP A 29 0.65 7.18 0.46
CA ASP A 29 -0.37 6.45 -0.29
C ASP A 29 -0.16 6.71 -1.80
N THR A 30 0.34 5.69 -2.52
CA THR A 30 0.63 5.81 -3.95
C THR A 30 -0.63 5.95 -4.80
N ASP A 31 -1.78 5.43 -4.35
CA ASP A 31 -3.06 5.60 -5.05
C ASP A 31 -3.60 7.03 -4.86
N ALA A 32 -3.44 7.61 -3.67
CA ALA A 32 -3.79 9.02 -3.43
C ALA A 32 -2.92 9.93 -4.30
N ILE A 33 -1.61 9.70 -4.34
CA ILE A 33 -0.67 10.44 -5.19
C ILE A 33 -1.03 10.29 -6.67
N ALA A 34 -1.40 9.07 -7.13
CA ALA A 34 -1.85 8.85 -8.50
C ALA A 34 -3.14 9.65 -8.82
N ARG A 35 -4.03 9.80 -7.85
CA ARG A 35 -5.22 10.66 -7.99
C ARG A 35 -4.83 12.12 -8.12
N GLU A 36 -3.93 12.59 -7.29
CA GLU A 36 -3.51 14.00 -7.27
C GLU A 36 -2.79 14.42 -8.56
N VAL A 37 -1.82 13.63 -9.04
CA VAL A 37 -1.09 13.97 -10.28
C VAL A 37 -2.00 13.99 -11.52
N SER A 38 -3.17 13.36 -11.46
CA SER A 38 -4.18 13.34 -12.54
C SER A 38 -5.46 14.15 -12.19
N SER A 39 -5.41 14.97 -11.14
CA SER A 39 -6.43 15.97 -10.79
C SER A 39 -6.26 17.25 -11.60
N PRO A 40 -7.20 18.23 -11.56
CA PRO A 40 -7.08 19.49 -12.29
C PRO A 40 -5.74 20.18 -11.99
N GLY A 41 -5.00 20.51 -13.04
CA GLY A 41 -3.66 21.12 -12.92
C GLY A 41 -2.55 20.16 -12.46
N GLY A 42 -2.85 18.88 -12.27
CA GLY A 42 -1.85 17.86 -11.92
C GLY A 42 -0.86 17.60 -13.05
N ALA A 43 0.35 17.17 -12.67
CA ALA A 43 1.48 17.00 -13.59
C ALA A 43 1.22 16.01 -14.74
N ALA A 44 0.25 15.10 -14.59
CA ALA A 44 -0.09 14.13 -15.63
C ALA A 44 -1.09 14.67 -16.67
N ILE A 45 -1.78 15.80 -16.42
CA ILE A 45 -2.89 16.25 -17.29
C ILE A 45 -2.42 16.55 -18.71
N GLU A 46 -1.37 17.36 -18.89
CA GLU A 46 -0.87 17.69 -20.22
C GLU A 46 -0.30 16.46 -20.96
N PRO A 47 0.57 15.64 -20.36
CA PRO A 47 1.02 14.40 -20.99
C PRO A 47 -0.12 13.44 -21.38
N LEU A 48 -1.17 13.36 -20.55
CA LEU A 48 -2.34 12.52 -20.84
C LEU A 48 -3.17 13.09 -21.99
N ARG A 49 -3.35 14.43 -22.02
CA ARG A 49 -4.06 15.13 -23.12
C ARG A 49 -3.34 14.96 -24.45
N GLU A 50 -2.03 15.09 -24.48
CA GLU A 50 -1.20 14.86 -25.67
C GLU A 50 -1.26 13.41 -26.16
N ALA A 51 -1.26 12.46 -25.20
CA ALA A 51 -1.24 11.05 -25.53
C ALA A 51 -2.59 10.49 -25.96
N PHE A 52 -3.70 10.93 -25.36
CA PHE A 52 -5.01 10.30 -25.50
C PHE A 52 -6.10 11.26 -26.00
N GLY A 53 -5.80 12.55 -26.10
CA GLY A 53 -6.75 13.57 -26.53
C GLY A 53 -7.60 14.16 -25.40
N THR A 54 -8.27 15.27 -25.73
CA THR A 54 -9.10 16.04 -24.77
C THR A 54 -10.33 15.28 -24.30
N ALA A 55 -10.79 14.27 -25.02
CA ALA A 55 -11.94 13.45 -24.66
C ALA A 55 -11.75 12.66 -23.35
N PHE A 56 -10.52 12.51 -22.87
CA PHE A 56 -10.18 11.85 -21.62
C PHE A 56 -9.91 12.83 -20.47
N ILE A 57 -10.12 14.12 -20.70
CA ILE A 57 -10.06 15.15 -19.66
C ILE A 57 -11.50 15.65 -19.43
N ASP A 58 -11.96 15.53 -18.19
CA ASP A 58 -13.32 15.92 -17.83
C ASP A 58 -13.50 17.47 -17.77
N ALA A 59 -14.73 17.91 -17.54
CA ALA A 59 -15.06 19.33 -17.49
C ALA A 59 -14.37 20.10 -16.34
N THR A 60 -13.83 19.40 -15.34
CA THR A 60 -13.04 20.01 -14.24
C THR A 60 -11.57 20.16 -14.60
N GLY A 61 -11.13 19.55 -15.69
CA GLY A 61 -9.72 19.49 -16.08
C GLY A 61 -8.96 18.31 -15.49
N ALA A 62 -9.65 17.33 -14.88
CA ALA A 62 -9.07 16.09 -14.37
C ALA A 62 -9.11 15.00 -15.42
N LEU A 63 -8.31 13.93 -15.23
CA LEU A 63 -8.44 12.70 -16.01
C LEU A 63 -9.83 12.06 -15.78
N ASP A 64 -10.61 11.86 -16.84
CA ASP A 64 -11.78 10.99 -16.80
C ASP A 64 -11.35 9.53 -16.59
N ARG A 65 -11.30 9.12 -15.32
CA ARG A 65 -10.84 7.79 -14.92
C ARG A 65 -11.78 6.68 -15.40
N SER A 66 -13.06 6.99 -15.57
CA SER A 66 -14.05 6.01 -16.04
C SER A 66 -13.84 5.71 -17.50
N ALA A 67 -13.77 6.76 -18.34
CA ALA A 67 -13.50 6.64 -19.77
C ALA A 67 -12.12 5.97 -20.01
N MET A 68 -11.08 6.41 -19.29
CA MET A 68 -9.73 5.86 -19.42
C MET A 68 -9.65 4.41 -18.99
N ARG A 69 -10.36 4.01 -17.91
CA ARG A 69 -10.42 2.61 -17.47
C ARG A 69 -11.08 1.72 -18.51
N GLY A 70 -12.18 2.19 -19.13
CA GLY A 70 -12.85 1.47 -20.20
C GLY A 70 -11.92 1.22 -21.40
N LEU A 71 -11.18 2.24 -21.82
CA LEU A 71 -10.23 2.14 -22.92
C LEU A 71 -9.04 1.22 -22.57
N ALA A 72 -8.44 1.40 -21.40
CA ALA A 72 -7.29 0.59 -20.95
C ALA A 72 -7.66 -0.88 -20.69
N PHE A 73 -8.94 -1.17 -20.39
CA PHE A 73 -9.43 -2.55 -20.24
C PHE A 73 -9.55 -3.25 -21.59
N SER A 74 -9.93 -2.52 -22.66
CA SER A 74 -10.10 -3.09 -24.01
C SER A 74 -8.79 -3.16 -24.82
N ASP A 75 -7.77 -2.36 -24.47
CA ASP A 75 -6.51 -2.29 -25.19
C ASP A 75 -5.29 -2.26 -24.26
N ALA A 76 -4.54 -3.37 -24.26
CA ALA A 76 -3.33 -3.51 -23.48
C ALA A 76 -2.22 -2.50 -23.87
N THR A 77 -2.24 -1.96 -25.10
CA THR A 77 -1.28 -0.94 -25.55
C THR A 77 -1.59 0.40 -24.90
N VAL A 78 -2.87 0.74 -24.84
CA VAL A 78 -3.35 1.93 -24.10
C VAL A 78 -2.96 1.84 -22.63
N LYS A 79 -3.19 0.68 -22.00
CA LYS A 79 -2.79 0.45 -20.62
C LYS A 79 -1.29 0.72 -20.42
N ARG A 80 -0.43 0.12 -21.24
CA ARG A 80 1.02 0.33 -21.15
C ARG A 80 1.42 1.80 -21.35
N ARG A 81 0.79 2.49 -22.30
CA ARG A 81 1.05 3.92 -22.56
C ARG A 81 0.63 4.79 -21.40
N LEU A 82 -0.54 4.53 -20.82
CA LEU A 82 -1.03 5.21 -19.62
C LEU A 82 -0.07 5.02 -18.42
N GLU A 83 0.34 3.79 -18.18
CA GLU A 83 1.30 3.44 -17.14
C GLU A 83 2.66 4.10 -17.37
N ALA A 84 3.13 4.17 -18.61
CA ALA A 84 4.40 4.82 -18.96
C ALA A 84 4.40 6.33 -18.65
N ILE A 85 3.24 6.98 -18.71
CA ILE A 85 3.06 8.39 -18.34
C ILE A 85 2.93 8.55 -16.83
N LEU A 86 2.04 7.76 -16.20
CA LEU A 86 1.70 7.95 -14.79
C LEU A 86 2.82 7.51 -13.84
N HIS A 87 3.47 6.38 -14.09
CA HIS A 87 4.42 5.83 -13.13
C HIS A 87 5.63 6.72 -12.84
N PRO A 88 6.27 7.38 -13.83
CA PRO A 88 7.37 8.31 -13.54
C PRO A 88 6.90 9.51 -12.70
N LEU A 89 5.72 10.06 -13.01
CA LEU A 89 5.17 11.23 -12.31
C LEU A 89 4.79 10.90 -10.86
N ILE A 90 4.14 9.74 -10.65
CA ILE A 90 3.84 9.23 -9.30
C ILE A 90 5.14 9.00 -8.54
N GLY A 91 6.13 8.35 -9.18
CA GLY A 91 7.42 8.08 -8.57
C GLY A 91 8.16 9.35 -8.15
N ALA A 92 8.20 10.37 -9.02
CA ALA A 92 8.81 11.66 -8.72
C ALA A 92 8.12 12.38 -7.55
N GLU A 93 6.78 12.38 -7.52
CA GLU A 93 6.03 13.01 -6.44
C GLU A 93 6.20 12.28 -5.11
N VAL A 94 6.25 10.94 -5.12
CA VAL A 94 6.58 10.12 -3.94
C VAL A 94 7.96 10.48 -3.40
N GLU A 95 8.99 10.53 -4.25
CA GLU A 95 10.36 10.87 -3.81
C GLU A 95 10.46 12.31 -3.32
N ARG A 96 9.77 13.25 -3.97
CA ARG A 96 9.71 14.65 -3.52
C ARG A 96 9.11 14.76 -2.10
N ARG A 97 8.00 14.06 -1.83
CA ARG A 97 7.36 14.04 -0.49
C ARG A 97 8.23 13.33 0.54
N ALA A 98 8.81 12.19 0.17
CA ALA A 98 9.70 11.45 1.05
C ALA A 98 10.94 12.27 1.43
N GLY A 99 11.54 13.01 0.46
CA GLY A 99 12.67 13.89 0.70
C GLY A 99 12.33 15.09 1.58
N ALA A 100 11.10 15.58 1.57
CA ALA A 100 10.63 16.65 2.46
C ALA A 100 10.25 16.16 3.87
N SER A 101 10.08 14.85 4.08
CA SER A 101 9.72 14.28 5.37
C SER A 101 10.93 14.12 6.29
N ARG A 102 10.76 14.48 7.57
CA ARG A 102 11.76 14.28 8.63
C ARG A 102 11.59 12.99 9.41
N ALA A 103 10.58 12.18 9.07
CA ALA A 103 10.34 10.91 9.74
C ALA A 103 11.51 9.93 9.48
N ALA A 104 11.93 9.19 10.52
CA ALA A 104 12.98 8.18 10.40
C ALA A 104 12.54 6.96 9.59
N VAL A 105 11.22 6.72 9.51
CA VAL A 105 10.60 5.61 8.81
C VAL A 105 9.58 6.13 7.80
N HIS A 106 9.75 5.78 6.54
CA HIS A 106 8.83 6.08 5.44
C HIS A 106 8.11 4.80 5.04
N VAL A 107 6.79 4.82 5.03
CA VAL A 107 5.95 3.71 4.62
C VAL A 107 5.27 4.08 3.30
N PHE A 108 5.58 3.33 2.25
CA PHE A 108 4.97 3.45 0.93
C PHE A 108 3.82 2.45 0.85
N ASP A 109 2.59 2.96 0.90
CA ASP A 109 1.39 2.15 0.74
C ASP A 109 1.17 1.89 -0.75
N VAL A 110 1.47 0.66 -1.18
CA VAL A 110 1.45 0.24 -2.58
C VAL A 110 0.60 -1.02 -2.73
N PRO A 111 -0.67 -0.91 -3.15
CA PRO A 111 -1.57 -2.07 -3.26
C PRO A 111 -1.05 -3.18 -4.18
N LEU A 112 -0.43 -2.82 -5.31
CA LEU A 112 0.11 -3.74 -6.31
C LEU A 112 1.64 -3.77 -6.31
N LEU A 113 2.24 -3.84 -5.11
CA LEU A 113 3.70 -3.82 -4.94
C LEU A 113 4.36 -5.01 -5.63
N ILE A 114 3.80 -6.18 -5.44
CA ILE A 114 4.35 -7.43 -5.96
C ILE A 114 4.13 -7.52 -7.46
N GLU A 115 2.92 -7.22 -7.91
CA GLU A 115 2.51 -7.29 -9.31
C GLU A 115 3.33 -6.36 -10.20
N SER A 116 3.63 -5.17 -9.70
CA SER A 116 4.41 -4.18 -10.45
C SER A 116 5.90 -4.50 -10.52
N GLY A 117 6.45 -5.22 -9.53
CA GLY A 117 7.87 -5.53 -9.38
C GLY A 117 8.80 -4.32 -9.18
N ARG A 118 8.28 -3.09 -9.35
CA ARG A 118 9.09 -1.86 -9.36
C ARG A 118 9.47 -1.34 -7.99
N TRP A 119 8.67 -1.65 -6.99
CA TRP A 119 8.82 -1.10 -5.65
C TRP A 119 9.86 -1.85 -4.81
N ARG A 120 10.12 -3.13 -5.11
CA ARG A 120 11.07 -3.92 -4.30
C ARG A 120 12.45 -3.28 -4.24
N ALA A 121 12.93 -2.69 -5.33
CA ALA A 121 14.23 -2.01 -5.39
C ALA A 121 14.24 -0.62 -4.72
N ARG A 122 13.07 -0.09 -4.34
CA ARG A 122 12.91 1.25 -3.75
C ARG A 122 12.70 1.22 -2.25
N VAL A 123 12.56 0.05 -1.66
CA VAL A 123 12.27 -0.15 -0.24
C VAL A 123 13.27 -1.07 0.41
N ASP A 124 13.58 -0.83 1.68
CA ASP A 124 14.49 -1.66 2.46
C ASP A 124 13.79 -2.94 2.91
N ARG A 125 12.49 -2.85 3.20
CA ARG A 125 11.65 -3.95 3.72
C ARG A 125 10.28 -3.96 3.05
N VAL A 126 9.71 -5.15 2.86
CA VAL A 126 8.32 -5.35 2.41
C VAL A 126 7.51 -5.91 3.56
N LEU A 127 6.47 -5.18 3.94
CA LEU A 127 5.46 -5.59 4.91
C LEU A 127 4.18 -6.01 4.19
N VAL A 128 3.77 -7.25 4.39
CA VAL A 128 2.52 -7.78 3.84
C VAL A 128 1.48 -7.89 4.95
N VAL A 129 0.30 -7.32 4.74
CA VAL A 129 -0.88 -7.58 5.56
C VAL A 129 -1.70 -8.68 4.89
N ASP A 130 -1.87 -9.80 5.57
CA ASP A 130 -2.49 -11.00 5.02
C ASP A 130 -3.68 -11.47 5.87
N CYS A 131 -4.69 -12.05 5.24
CA CYS A 131 -5.77 -12.82 5.85
C CYS A 131 -6.34 -13.81 4.85
N GLY A 132 -7.28 -14.68 5.27
CA GLY A 132 -7.97 -15.62 4.41
C GLY A 132 -8.81 -14.92 3.34
N GLU A 133 -8.99 -15.55 2.18
CA GLU A 133 -9.79 -14.98 1.08
C GLU A 133 -11.26 -14.79 1.48
N THR A 134 -11.83 -15.73 2.23
CA THR A 134 -13.18 -15.59 2.78
C THR A 134 -13.30 -14.31 3.61
N THR A 135 -12.36 -14.09 4.53
CA THR A 135 -12.32 -12.88 5.36
C THR A 135 -12.16 -11.61 4.53
N GLN A 136 -11.36 -11.65 3.45
CA GLN A 136 -11.23 -10.54 2.52
C GLN A 136 -12.56 -10.19 1.86
N VAL A 137 -13.28 -11.22 1.35
CA VAL A 137 -14.60 -11.06 0.71
C VAL A 137 -15.59 -10.49 1.71
N ASP A 138 -15.75 -11.10 2.89
CA ASP A 138 -16.70 -10.68 3.91
C ASP A 138 -16.48 -9.23 4.34
N ARG A 139 -15.24 -8.84 4.58
CA ARG A 139 -14.89 -7.46 4.95
C ARG A 139 -15.21 -6.44 3.87
N VAL A 140 -14.98 -6.77 2.60
CA VAL A 140 -15.25 -5.84 1.48
C VAL A 140 -16.75 -5.75 1.23
N VAL A 141 -17.47 -6.86 1.24
CA VAL A 141 -18.95 -6.88 1.13
C VAL A 141 -19.57 -6.03 2.25
N ALA A 142 -19.18 -6.28 3.50
CA ALA A 142 -19.72 -5.55 4.66
C ALA A 142 -19.41 -4.05 4.63
N ARG A 143 -18.19 -3.67 4.21
CA ARG A 143 -17.74 -2.26 4.20
C ARG A 143 -18.27 -1.46 3.02
N SER A 144 -18.30 -2.07 1.84
CA SER A 144 -18.45 -1.35 0.56
C SER A 144 -19.70 -1.73 -0.21
N GLY A 145 -20.47 -2.73 0.24
CA GLY A 145 -21.69 -3.19 -0.42
C GLY A 145 -21.43 -3.90 -1.77
N TRP A 146 -20.20 -4.29 -2.06
CA TRP A 146 -19.89 -5.01 -3.30
C TRP A 146 -20.47 -6.41 -3.26
N SER A 147 -20.78 -6.98 -4.45
CA SER A 147 -21.07 -8.41 -4.53
C SER A 147 -19.79 -9.25 -4.29
N ALA A 148 -19.95 -10.44 -3.76
CA ALA A 148 -18.84 -11.38 -3.57
C ALA A 148 -18.10 -11.65 -4.90
N ASP A 149 -18.85 -11.80 -6.01
CA ASP A 149 -18.27 -12.01 -7.34
C ASP A 149 -17.38 -10.86 -7.79
N ALA A 150 -17.78 -9.61 -7.51
CA ALA A 150 -16.96 -8.45 -7.82
C ALA A 150 -15.64 -8.45 -7.01
N VAL A 151 -15.69 -8.87 -5.75
CA VAL A 151 -14.48 -9.01 -4.90
C VAL A 151 -13.59 -10.13 -5.42
N HIS A 152 -14.15 -11.28 -5.78
CA HIS A 152 -13.39 -12.40 -6.37
C HIS A 152 -12.73 -12.01 -7.69
N ALA A 153 -13.40 -11.22 -8.54
CA ALA A 153 -12.80 -10.70 -9.78
C ALA A 153 -11.57 -9.81 -9.51
N VAL A 154 -11.58 -9.02 -8.42
CA VAL A 154 -10.42 -8.23 -8.01
C VAL A 154 -9.32 -9.12 -7.45
N LEU A 155 -9.66 -10.09 -6.59
CA LEU A 155 -8.69 -11.05 -6.03
C LEU A 155 -7.95 -11.82 -7.13
N ALA A 156 -8.66 -12.24 -8.17
CA ALA A 156 -8.09 -12.95 -9.32
C ALA A 156 -7.07 -12.11 -10.13
N GLN A 157 -7.12 -10.77 -10.03
CA GLN A 157 -6.17 -9.88 -10.68
C GLN A 157 -4.96 -9.53 -9.81
N GLN A 158 -5.03 -9.84 -8.52
CA GLN A 158 -3.93 -9.62 -7.58
C GLN A 158 -2.98 -10.83 -7.54
N ALA A 159 -1.74 -10.61 -7.13
CA ALA A 159 -0.82 -11.69 -6.82
C ALA A 159 -1.44 -12.65 -5.79
N THR A 160 -1.14 -13.94 -5.89
CA THR A 160 -1.64 -14.91 -4.92
C THR A 160 -1.14 -14.59 -3.51
N ARG A 161 -1.87 -15.03 -2.48
CA ARG A 161 -1.41 -14.92 -1.09
C ARG A 161 -0.03 -15.53 -0.89
N GLN A 162 0.24 -16.67 -1.52
CA GLN A 162 1.55 -17.34 -1.48
C GLN A 162 2.64 -16.44 -2.06
N ALA A 163 2.43 -15.85 -3.24
CA ALA A 163 3.41 -14.96 -3.87
C ALA A 163 3.68 -13.71 -3.03
N ARG A 164 2.62 -13.08 -2.46
CA ARG A 164 2.78 -11.94 -1.55
C ARG A 164 3.62 -12.31 -0.33
N ARG A 165 3.29 -13.42 0.35
CA ARG A 165 4.02 -13.87 1.54
C ARG A 165 5.46 -14.24 1.24
N ALA A 166 5.73 -14.87 0.09
CA ALA A 166 7.08 -15.22 -0.33
C ALA A 166 7.97 -13.99 -0.62
N SER A 167 7.36 -12.85 -0.94
CA SER A 167 8.07 -11.59 -1.22
C SER A 167 8.24 -10.70 0.01
N ALA A 168 7.69 -11.10 1.17
CA ALA A 168 7.66 -10.29 2.37
C ALA A 168 8.90 -10.49 3.24
N ASP A 169 9.40 -9.38 3.82
CA ASP A 169 10.36 -9.42 4.92
C ASP A 169 9.64 -9.63 6.27
N ALA A 170 8.34 -9.23 6.36
CA ALA A 170 7.45 -9.58 7.47
C ALA A 170 6.00 -9.68 6.98
N VAL A 171 5.20 -10.51 7.68
CA VAL A 171 3.76 -10.67 7.44
C VAL A 171 3.01 -10.40 8.73
N LEU A 172 2.05 -9.48 8.69
CA LEU A 172 1.04 -9.30 9.72
C LEU A 172 -0.20 -10.11 9.33
N TYR A 173 -0.49 -11.15 10.09
CA TYR A 173 -1.61 -12.05 9.80
C TYR A 173 -2.87 -11.55 10.53
N ASN A 174 -3.68 -10.78 9.82
CA ASN A 174 -4.89 -10.13 10.33
C ASN A 174 -6.13 -11.01 10.14
N GLU A 175 -6.12 -12.21 10.74
CA GLU A 175 -7.21 -13.18 10.67
C GLU A 175 -7.71 -13.48 12.07
N ALA A 176 -9.02 -13.38 12.29
CA ALA A 176 -9.68 -13.70 13.57
C ALA A 176 -9.06 -13.00 14.80
N ILE A 177 -8.46 -11.83 14.62
CA ILE A 177 -7.90 -11.00 15.68
C ILE A 177 -8.64 -9.66 15.74
N ASP A 178 -8.66 -9.05 16.93
CA ASP A 178 -9.21 -7.72 17.13
C ASP A 178 -8.18 -6.62 16.81
N LEU A 179 -8.62 -5.37 16.87
CA LEU A 179 -7.77 -4.22 16.60
C LEU A 179 -6.63 -4.08 17.63
N ALA A 180 -6.87 -4.46 18.90
CA ALA A 180 -5.87 -4.35 19.96
C ALA A 180 -4.72 -5.33 19.70
N GLU A 181 -5.03 -6.56 19.31
CA GLU A 181 -4.01 -7.56 18.95
C GLU A 181 -3.25 -7.15 17.69
N LEU A 182 -3.93 -6.63 16.67
CA LEU A 182 -3.26 -6.11 15.47
C LEU A 182 -2.32 -4.94 15.83
N ALA A 183 -2.75 -4.02 16.70
CA ALA A 183 -1.93 -2.92 17.17
C ALA A 183 -0.71 -3.41 17.94
N ARG A 184 -0.85 -4.43 18.79
CA ARG A 184 0.26 -5.07 19.50
C ARG A 184 1.28 -5.68 18.52
N GLN A 185 0.83 -6.38 17.48
CA GLN A 185 1.73 -6.94 16.47
C GLN A 185 2.47 -5.84 15.69
N VAL A 186 1.79 -4.76 15.34
CA VAL A 186 2.43 -3.58 14.71
C VAL A 186 3.47 -2.96 15.63
N ALA A 187 3.18 -2.82 16.93
CA ALA A 187 4.13 -2.28 17.91
C ALA A 187 5.39 -3.15 18.03
N VAL A 188 5.24 -4.48 18.06
CA VAL A 188 6.37 -5.42 18.09
C VAL A 188 7.21 -5.28 16.81
N LEU A 189 6.58 -5.23 15.64
CA LEU A 189 7.27 -5.03 14.37
C LEU A 189 8.01 -3.69 14.33
N TRP A 190 7.34 -2.62 14.79
CA TRP A 190 7.92 -1.28 14.88
C TRP A 190 9.18 -1.27 15.74
N ALA A 191 9.13 -1.88 16.93
CA ALA A 191 10.29 -1.98 17.81
C ALA A 191 11.48 -2.71 17.18
N HIS A 192 11.24 -3.69 16.28
CA HIS A 192 12.30 -4.39 15.56
C HIS A 192 12.85 -3.63 14.37
N TRP A 193 12.01 -2.82 13.71
CA TRP A 193 12.38 -2.20 12.43
C TRP A 193 12.76 -0.73 12.56
N SER A 194 12.35 -0.05 13.64
CA SER A 194 12.68 1.37 13.81
C SER A 194 14.16 1.57 14.17
N PRO A 195 14.87 2.50 13.49
CA PRO A 195 16.21 2.87 13.90
C PRO A 195 16.19 3.45 15.33
N GLY A 196 16.93 2.85 16.23
CA GLY A 196 17.04 3.29 17.63
C GLY A 196 16.08 2.65 18.64
N ALA A 197 15.09 1.85 18.21
CA ALA A 197 14.19 1.15 19.15
C ALA A 197 14.84 -0.11 19.78
N GLY A 198 15.87 -0.65 19.17
CA GLY A 198 16.50 -1.92 19.60
C GLY A 198 17.31 -1.88 20.90
N ALA A 199 17.54 -0.72 21.49
CA ALA A 199 18.36 -0.61 22.71
C ALA A 199 17.56 -0.70 24.02
N SER A 200 16.23 -0.51 24.01
CA SER A 200 15.44 -0.44 25.25
C SER A 200 14.58 -1.65 25.55
N VAL A 201 14.35 -2.55 24.60
CA VAL A 201 13.38 -3.66 24.77
C VAL A 201 14.05 -4.92 25.38
N TRP A 202 15.37 -5.08 25.23
CA TRP A 202 16.08 -6.24 25.75
C TRP A 202 16.48 -6.14 27.24
N ASN A 203 16.45 -4.97 27.85
CA ASN A 203 16.81 -4.81 29.26
C ASN A 203 15.72 -5.17 30.27
N ASN A 204 14.50 -5.50 29.86
CA ASN A 204 13.39 -5.76 30.78
C ASN A 204 12.81 -7.18 30.71
N ALA A 205 13.41 -8.10 29.94
CA ALA A 205 12.88 -9.45 29.76
C ALA A 205 13.80 -10.57 30.27
N ALA A 206 14.83 -10.26 31.06
CA ALA A 206 15.73 -11.29 31.60
C ALA A 206 16.11 -11.04 33.04
N GLN A 207 15.14 -11.13 33.95
CA GLN A 207 15.39 -11.60 35.30
C GLN A 207 14.44 -12.75 35.58
N PRO A 208 14.95 -14.00 35.70
CA PRO A 208 14.15 -15.09 36.25
C PRO A 208 13.84 -14.78 37.73
N PRO A 209 12.65 -15.17 38.22
CA PRO A 209 12.33 -15.00 39.66
C PRO A 209 13.34 -15.81 40.48
N ASP A 210 13.95 -15.14 41.47
CA ASP A 210 14.76 -15.76 42.51
C ASP A 210 13.94 -16.88 43.18
N LEU A 211 14.35 -18.11 42.94
CA LEU A 211 13.97 -19.25 43.80
C LEU A 211 14.99 -19.29 44.94
N ALA A 212 14.65 -18.64 46.05
CA ALA A 212 15.35 -18.83 47.30
C ALA A 212 14.97 -20.18 47.96
N PRO A 213 15.87 -20.81 48.75
CA PRO A 213 15.83 -22.21 49.16
C PRO A 213 14.71 -22.56 50.15
#